data_6e80f824d88cac184779150e30a9b3df
#
_entry.id   6e80f824d88cac184779150e30a9b3df
#
_cell.length_a   1.000
_cell.length_b   1.000
_cell.length_c   1.000
_cell.angle_alpha   90.00
_cell.angle_beta   90.00
_cell.angle_gamma   90.00
#
_symmetry.space_group_name_H-M   'P 1'
#
loop_
_entity.id
_entity.type
_entity.pdbx_description
1 polymer ?
#
loop_
_entity_poly.entity_id
_entity_poly.type
_entity_poly.pdbx_seq_one_letter_code
_entity_poly.pdbx_strand_id
1 'polypeptide(L)'
;MSKIPGQTNLELMGEAPEAQAMLDLLGRDLVTRTLVQTSELTVFHETAAPGEAVKPHRHGTYQVNFILKGELLFGSQRVGPGMGYFSPDKLYAWKAGDEGAEWIEIHSGPVGIYSEPAS
;
A
#
# COMPACT_ATOMS: atom_id res chain seq x y z
N MET A 1 -6.47 -25.91 1.48
CA MET A 1 -6.71 -24.51 1.92
C MET A 1 -6.72 -23.58 0.72
N SER A 2 -7.73 -22.76 0.63
CA SER A 2 -7.83 -21.82 -0.49
C SER A 2 -6.88 -20.63 -0.29
N LYS A 3 -6.35 -20.10 -1.38
CA LYS A 3 -5.61 -18.83 -1.34
C LYS A 3 -6.57 -17.70 -1.03
N ILE A 4 -6.11 -16.72 -0.28
CA ILE A 4 -6.84 -15.48 -0.07
C ILE A 4 -6.88 -14.73 -1.40
N PRO A 5 -8.05 -14.39 -1.95
CA PRO A 5 -8.11 -13.71 -3.23
C PRO A 5 -7.57 -12.29 -3.13
N GLY A 6 -6.85 -11.87 -4.18
CA GLY A 6 -6.45 -10.48 -4.33
C GLY A 6 -7.58 -9.68 -4.94
N GLN A 7 -7.67 -8.41 -4.55
CA GLN A 7 -8.66 -7.47 -5.10
C GLN A 7 -7.96 -6.17 -5.48
N THR A 8 -8.39 -5.58 -6.58
CA THR A 8 -7.91 -4.23 -6.93
C THR A 8 -8.51 -3.21 -5.97
N ASN A 9 -7.91 -2.04 -5.87
CA ASN A 9 -8.49 -0.96 -5.06
C ASN A 9 -9.87 -0.58 -5.57
N LEU A 10 -10.09 -0.60 -6.87
CA LEU A 10 -11.41 -0.34 -7.44
C LEU A 10 -12.44 -1.37 -6.96
N GLU A 11 -12.09 -2.65 -6.93
CA GLU A 11 -12.98 -3.71 -6.43
C GLU A 11 -13.27 -3.54 -4.94
N LEU A 12 -12.25 -3.14 -4.15
CA LEU A 12 -12.41 -2.95 -2.71
C LEU A 12 -13.24 -1.74 -2.35
N MET A 13 -13.07 -0.62 -3.07
CA MET A 13 -13.69 0.66 -2.73
C MET A 13 -14.98 0.94 -3.50
N GLY A 14 -15.16 0.28 -4.65
CA GLY A 14 -16.33 0.47 -5.49
C GLY A 14 -16.25 1.74 -6.32
N GLU A 15 -17.33 2.02 -7.03
CA GLU A 15 -17.42 3.13 -8.00
C GLU A 15 -18.20 4.34 -7.49
N ALA A 16 -18.56 4.35 -6.21
CA ALA A 16 -19.31 5.45 -5.64
C ALA A 16 -18.51 6.76 -5.74
N PRO A 17 -19.19 7.91 -5.92
CA PRO A 17 -18.48 9.19 -6.04
C PRO A 17 -17.52 9.49 -4.88
N GLU A 18 -17.89 9.12 -3.66
CA GLU A 18 -17.07 9.35 -2.47
C GLU A 18 -15.79 8.51 -2.47
N ALA A 19 -15.72 7.44 -3.25
CA ALA A 19 -14.52 6.61 -3.35
C ALA A 19 -13.51 7.15 -4.36
N GLN A 20 -13.90 8.05 -5.26
CA GLN A 20 -13.04 8.50 -6.36
C GLN A 20 -11.77 9.19 -5.87
N ALA A 21 -11.87 10.02 -4.84
CA ALA A 21 -10.71 10.72 -4.29
C ALA A 21 -9.67 9.72 -3.72
N MET A 22 -10.12 8.66 -3.08
CA MET A 22 -9.23 7.62 -2.55
C MET A 22 -8.61 6.79 -3.66
N LEU A 23 -9.39 6.47 -4.71
CA LEU A 23 -8.87 5.74 -5.87
C LEU A 23 -7.82 6.56 -6.61
N ASP A 24 -8.01 7.87 -6.73
CA ASP A 24 -7.04 8.76 -7.34
C ASP A 24 -5.74 8.84 -6.50
N LEU A 25 -5.88 8.73 -5.19
CA LEU A 25 -4.75 8.78 -4.25
C LEU A 25 -3.94 7.48 -4.27
N LEU A 26 -4.59 6.33 -4.25
CA LEU A 26 -3.99 5.02 -4.06
C LEU A 26 -3.83 4.21 -5.36
N GLY A 27 -4.43 4.68 -6.46
CA GLY A 27 -4.47 3.92 -7.70
C GLY A 27 -5.62 2.91 -7.74
N ARG A 28 -6.13 2.64 -8.93
CA ARG A 28 -7.27 1.74 -9.12
C ARG A 28 -6.86 0.28 -9.19
N ASP A 29 -5.66 0.03 -9.71
CA ASP A 29 -5.22 -1.30 -10.12
C ASP A 29 -4.26 -1.99 -9.14
N LEU A 30 -3.89 -1.32 -8.04
CA LEU A 30 -3.11 -1.94 -6.97
C LEU A 30 -3.88 -3.14 -6.42
N VAL A 31 -3.25 -4.32 -6.41
CA VAL A 31 -3.89 -5.54 -5.94
C VAL A 31 -3.54 -5.78 -4.48
N THR A 32 -4.55 -5.91 -3.65
CA THR A 32 -4.40 -6.10 -2.20
C THR A 32 -5.00 -7.42 -1.77
N ARG A 33 -4.27 -8.17 -0.94
CA ARG A 33 -4.79 -9.31 -0.19
C ARG A 33 -4.67 -8.98 1.29
N THR A 34 -5.79 -9.01 2.01
CA THR A 34 -5.78 -8.79 3.45
C THR A 34 -5.49 -10.11 4.15
N LEU A 35 -4.32 -10.23 4.74
CA LEU A 35 -3.88 -11.46 5.39
C LEU A 35 -4.27 -11.51 6.88
N VAL A 36 -4.19 -10.36 7.56
CA VAL A 36 -4.54 -10.22 8.97
C VAL A 36 -5.25 -8.87 9.14
N GLN A 37 -6.31 -8.87 9.93
CA GLN A 37 -7.01 -7.62 10.24
C GLN A 37 -7.58 -7.71 11.66
N THR A 38 -6.89 -7.08 12.60
CA THR A 38 -7.27 -7.03 14.01
C THR A 38 -7.18 -5.58 14.52
N SER A 39 -7.59 -5.38 15.77
CA SER A 39 -7.44 -4.05 16.40
C SER A 39 -5.98 -3.66 16.63
N GLU A 40 -5.07 -4.63 16.66
CA GLU A 40 -3.65 -4.42 16.98
C GLU A 40 -2.75 -4.48 15.75
N LEU A 41 -3.18 -5.18 14.69
CA LEU A 41 -2.32 -5.47 13.56
C LEU A 41 -3.12 -5.66 12.30
N THR A 42 -2.66 -5.05 11.21
CA THR A 42 -3.19 -5.30 9.86
C THR A 42 -2.02 -5.67 8.97
N VAL A 43 -2.18 -6.73 8.19
CA VAL A 43 -1.15 -7.21 7.26
C VAL A 43 -1.77 -7.39 5.89
N PHE A 44 -1.16 -6.74 4.89
CA PHE A 44 -1.54 -6.88 3.50
C PHE A 44 -0.42 -7.54 2.70
N HIS A 45 -0.80 -8.25 1.65
CA HIS A 45 0.07 -8.60 0.54
C HIS A 45 -0.34 -7.73 -0.64
N GLU A 46 0.60 -6.96 -1.16
CA GLU A 46 0.34 -5.97 -2.20
C GLU A 46 1.11 -6.30 -3.48
N THR A 47 0.50 -6.02 -4.63
CA THR A 47 1.15 -6.16 -5.93
C THR A 47 0.84 -4.93 -6.77
N ALA A 48 1.90 -4.27 -7.25
CA ALA A 48 1.82 -3.10 -8.12
C ALA A 48 2.39 -3.43 -9.51
N ALA A 49 1.73 -2.92 -10.54
CA ALA A 49 2.20 -3.05 -11.92
C ALA A 49 3.44 -2.16 -12.15
N PRO A 50 4.23 -2.45 -13.21
CA PRO A 50 5.38 -1.59 -13.57
C PRO A 50 4.97 -0.12 -13.67
N GLY A 51 5.72 0.75 -12.99
CA GLY A 51 5.51 2.19 -13.04
C GLY A 51 4.30 2.71 -12.28
N GLU A 52 3.52 1.83 -11.65
CA GLU A 52 2.37 2.27 -10.85
C GLU A 52 2.82 3.13 -9.68
N ALA A 53 2.07 4.20 -9.40
CA ALA A 53 2.45 5.17 -8.38
C ALA A 53 1.25 5.53 -7.50
N VAL A 54 1.53 5.88 -6.26
CA VAL A 54 0.54 6.44 -5.34
C VAL A 54 0.94 7.86 -5.00
N LYS A 55 -0.07 8.67 -4.68
CA LYS A 55 0.14 10.06 -4.24
C LYS A 55 0.44 10.09 -2.75
N PRO A 56 1.01 11.18 -2.22
CA PRO A 56 1.29 11.27 -0.79
C PRO A 56 0.05 11.02 0.07
N HIS A 57 0.19 10.09 1.02
CA HIS A 57 -0.88 9.71 1.94
C HIS A 57 -0.26 9.08 3.19
N ARG A 58 -1.08 8.88 4.22
CA ARG A 58 -0.71 8.18 5.44
C ARG A 58 -1.90 7.35 5.94
N HIS A 59 -1.65 6.45 6.86
CA HIS A 59 -2.67 5.49 7.29
C HIS A 59 -3.06 5.60 8.76
N GLY A 60 -2.48 6.52 9.52
CA GLY A 60 -2.73 6.62 10.96
C GLY A 60 -2.04 5.52 11.76
N THR A 61 -1.02 4.88 11.18
CA THR A 61 -0.32 3.73 11.76
C THR A 61 1.17 3.86 11.57
N TYR A 62 1.96 3.12 12.36
CA TYR A 62 3.32 2.76 11.97
C TYR A 62 3.21 1.68 10.91
N GLN A 63 4.12 1.70 9.94
CA GLN A 63 4.04 0.83 8.78
C GLN A 63 5.43 0.30 8.41
N VAL A 64 5.48 -1.00 8.08
CA VAL A 64 6.67 -1.62 7.48
C VAL A 64 6.25 -2.25 6.16
N ASN A 65 7.01 -1.98 5.10
CA ASN A 65 6.89 -2.69 3.83
C ASN A 65 8.11 -3.57 3.67
N PHE A 66 7.90 -4.86 3.42
CA PHE A 66 8.97 -5.82 3.15
C PHE A 66 8.84 -6.31 1.72
N ILE A 67 9.84 -6.00 0.87
CA ILE A 67 9.77 -6.27 -0.56
C ILE A 67 10.11 -7.72 -0.86
N LEU A 68 9.22 -8.38 -1.62
CA LEU A 68 9.39 -9.76 -2.06
C LEU A 68 9.95 -9.84 -3.47
N LYS A 69 9.45 -9.00 -4.39
CA LYS A 69 9.86 -8.96 -5.79
C LYS A 69 9.79 -7.54 -6.30
N GLY A 70 10.58 -7.24 -7.34
CA GLY A 70 10.59 -5.92 -7.94
C GLY A 70 11.16 -4.87 -7.01
N GLU A 71 10.71 -3.63 -7.13
CA GLU A 71 11.18 -2.56 -6.26
C GLU A 71 10.15 -1.45 -6.11
N LEU A 72 10.21 -0.76 -4.98
CA LEU A 72 9.49 0.50 -4.75
C LEU A 72 10.51 1.62 -4.65
N LEU A 73 10.16 2.76 -5.24
CA LEU A 73 10.96 3.98 -5.19
C LEU A 73 10.24 4.98 -4.28
N PHE A 74 10.90 5.34 -3.16
CA PHE A 74 10.41 6.37 -2.24
C PHE A 74 11.29 7.60 -2.46
N GLY A 75 10.86 8.47 -3.36
CA GLY A 75 11.73 9.55 -3.82
C GLY A 75 12.95 8.98 -4.55
N SER A 76 14.15 9.30 -4.10
CA SER A 76 15.39 8.78 -4.65
C SER A 76 15.82 7.44 -4.04
N GLN A 77 15.11 6.96 -3.01
CA GLN A 77 15.48 5.73 -2.30
C GLN A 77 14.83 4.52 -2.97
N ARG A 78 15.65 3.54 -3.33
CA ARG A 78 15.20 2.27 -3.91
C ARG A 78 15.13 1.20 -2.84
N VAL A 79 14.00 0.50 -2.77
CA VAL A 79 13.79 -0.60 -1.83
C VAL A 79 13.44 -1.84 -2.65
N GLY A 80 14.36 -2.79 -2.67
CA GLY A 80 14.25 -4.02 -3.47
C GLY A 80 14.06 -5.27 -2.64
N PRO A 81 14.11 -6.46 -3.29
CA PRO A 81 13.83 -7.72 -2.62
C PRO A 81 14.69 -7.96 -1.38
N GLY A 82 14.05 -8.41 -0.30
CA GLY A 82 14.72 -8.64 0.98
C GLY A 82 14.95 -7.39 1.81
N MET A 83 14.59 -6.22 1.29
CA MET A 83 14.74 -4.95 2.00
C MET A 83 13.41 -4.54 2.62
N GLY A 84 13.49 -3.81 3.73
CA GLY A 84 12.32 -3.25 4.40
C GLY A 84 12.33 -1.72 4.35
N TYR A 85 11.13 -1.15 4.44
CA TYR A 85 10.92 0.29 4.54
C TYR A 85 10.00 0.56 5.73
N PHE A 86 10.48 1.36 6.68
CA PHE A 86 9.66 1.79 7.81
C PHE A 86 9.13 3.19 7.58
N SER A 87 7.85 3.38 7.82
CA SER A 87 7.20 4.69 7.79
C SER A 87 6.45 4.94 9.09
N PRO A 88 6.81 5.99 9.84
CA PRO A 88 5.93 6.46 10.91
C PRO A 88 4.66 7.05 10.30
N ASP A 89 3.70 7.45 11.12
CA ASP A 89 2.45 8.03 10.63
C ASP A 89 2.70 9.43 10.04
N LYS A 90 3.22 9.46 8.83
CA LYS A 90 3.42 10.70 8.07
C LYS A 90 3.19 10.42 6.59
N LEU A 91 2.98 11.49 5.81
CA LEU A 91 2.75 11.37 4.39
C LEU A 91 3.94 10.72 3.69
N TYR A 92 3.65 9.76 2.83
CA TYR A 92 4.63 9.12 1.98
C TYR A 92 4.02 8.80 0.62
N ALA A 93 4.86 8.63 -0.37
CA ALA A 93 4.46 8.23 -1.72
C ALA A 93 5.51 7.28 -2.27
N TRP A 94 5.11 6.43 -3.19
CA TRP A 94 6.03 5.54 -3.87
C TRP A 94 5.65 5.37 -5.34
N LYS A 95 6.59 4.86 -6.10
CA LYS A 95 6.40 4.43 -7.48
C LYS A 95 7.02 3.04 -7.64
N ALA A 96 6.30 2.11 -8.26
CA ALA A 96 6.86 0.81 -8.58
C ALA A 96 7.90 0.95 -9.71
N GLY A 97 8.94 0.13 -9.65
CA GLY A 97 9.97 0.11 -10.68
C GLY A 97 9.51 -0.52 -11.98
N ASP A 98 10.47 -0.72 -12.89
CA ASP A 98 10.18 -1.19 -14.26
C ASP A 98 9.61 -2.60 -14.32
N GLU A 99 9.79 -3.39 -13.27
CA GLU A 99 9.25 -4.75 -13.18
C GLU A 99 8.07 -4.85 -12.21
N GLY A 100 7.55 -3.71 -11.75
CA GLY A 100 6.53 -3.69 -10.73
C GLY A 100 7.10 -3.97 -9.35
N ALA A 101 6.24 -4.33 -8.41
CA ALA A 101 6.64 -4.67 -7.06
C ALA A 101 5.61 -5.57 -6.39
N GLU A 102 6.10 -6.42 -5.48
CA GLU A 102 5.28 -7.29 -4.64
C GLU A 102 5.86 -7.22 -3.25
N TRP A 103 5.02 -6.94 -2.24
CA TRP A 103 5.51 -6.75 -0.88
C TRP A 103 4.48 -7.15 0.17
N ILE A 104 4.97 -7.35 1.38
CA ILE A 104 4.14 -7.48 2.57
C ILE A 104 4.12 -6.12 3.27
N GLU A 105 2.94 -5.64 3.59
CA GLU A 105 2.74 -4.36 4.26
C GLU A 105 2.10 -4.60 5.61
N ILE A 106 2.77 -4.15 6.69
CA ILE A 106 2.35 -4.39 8.06
C ILE A 106 2.04 -3.05 8.72
N HIS A 107 0.88 -2.96 9.35
CA HIS A 107 0.42 -1.77 10.06
C HIS A 107 0.17 -2.07 11.53
N SER A 108 0.44 -1.10 12.40
CA SER A 108 0.30 -1.20 13.85
C SER A 108 -1.15 -1.07 14.37
N GLY A 109 -2.13 -1.31 13.54
CA GLY A 109 -3.54 -1.23 13.92
C GLY A 109 -4.44 -1.12 12.73
N PRO A 110 -5.69 -0.71 12.93
CA PRO A 110 -6.63 -0.48 11.83
C PRO A 110 -6.12 0.60 10.89
N VAL A 111 -6.28 0.37 9.59
CA VAL A 111 -5.74 1.26 8.55
C VAL A 111 -6.80 2.28 8.14
N GLY A 112 -6.46 3.57 8.27
CA GLY A 112 -7.19 4.66 7.66
C GLY A 112 -6.45 5.15 6.42
N ILE A 113 -7.02 6.13 5.74
CA ILE A 113 -6.42 6.75 4.57
C ILE A 113 -6.60 8.26 4.70
N TYR A 114 -5.48 8.97 4.81
CA TYR A 114 -5.45 10.41 5.04
C TYR A 114 -4.49 11.06 4.05
N SER A 115 -4.91 12.19 3.48
CA SER A 115 -4.07 12.96 2.55
C SER A 115 -3.47 14.22 3.18
N GLU A 116 -3.80 14.49 4.46
CA GLU A 116 -3.23 15.59 5.21
C GLU A 116 -2.19 15.12 6.22
N PRO A 117 -1.21 15.96 6.58
CA PRO A 117 -0.22 15.62 7.60
C PRO A 117 -0.87 15.29 8.94
N ALA A 118 -0.23 14.42 9.72
CA ALA A 118 -0.61 14.19 11.11
C ALA A 118 -0.34 15.47 11.93
N SER A 119 -1.25 15.82 12.81
CA SER A 119 -1.10 17.03 13.63
C SER A 119 -0.08 16.85 14.76
#